data_6fb66567bf783dd456c37c14d333443e
#
_entry.id   6fb66567bf783dd456c37c14d333443e
#
_cell.length_a   1.000
_cell.length_b   1.000
_cell.length_c   1.000
_cell.angle_alpha   90.00
_cell.angle_beta   90.00
_cell.angle_gamma   90.00
#
_symmetry.space_group_name_H-M   'P 1'
#
loop_
_entity.id
_entity.type
_entity.pdbx_description
1 polymer ?
#
loop_
_entity_poly.entity_id
_entity_poly.type
_entity_poly.pdbx_seq_one_letter_code
_entity_poly.pdbx_strand_id
1 'polypeptide(L)'
;MSSSVLLLNVSATMRKNLVPRENGNTNLKQIPAGVWVLGFVSMLMDISSEMIHSLLPLFMVTSLGASIFAVGLIEGLAESTALIVKIFSGTLSDYLGRRKVLAFFGYALGALTKPLFALAPTISIVLTARLLDRIGKGTRGAPRDALVADITPLHLRGAAFGLRQSLDTVGAFLGPLAAVGLMLLWGNNFRAVFWVAVIPGLAAVALLVLCLHEPEHHQTKKRSNPISWKNLQRLGASYWWVVCIGATFTLARFSEAFLVLRAQQSGVPIALVPLVMVAMNLIYSLSAYPFGKLSDQMSHTKLLVLGLAVLIAADLVLAINGHWGVVLAGVLLWGVHMGITQGLLATMVADTAPADLRGTAFGFFNLVSGIAMLLASAVAGLLWDRLGASVTFYTGAAFCVITLGCLALQPDRACQPDQCK
;
A
#
# COMPACT_ATOMS: atom_id res chain seq x y z
N MET A 1 59.02 18.48 2.12
CA MET A 1 58.31 18.11 3.33
C MET A 1 57.04 18.99 3.44
N SER A 2 55.99 18.77 2.67
CA SER A 2 54.73 19.53 2.83
C SER A 2 53.48 18.93 2.19
N SER A 3 53.51 17.69 1.67
CA SER A 3 52.33 17.09 1.04
C SER A 3 51.67 15.96 1.84
N SER A 4 52.37 15.41 2.88
CA SER A 4 51.88 14.27 3.65
C SER A 4 50.99 14.70 4.87
N VAL A 5 51.02 15.95 5.28
CA VAL A 5 50.24 16.44 6.42
C VAL A 5 48.79 16.82 6.00
N LEU A 6 48.58 17.16 4.73
CA LEU A 6 47.25 17.57 4.23
C LEU A 6 46.31 16.37 4.03
N LEU A 7 46.83 15.20 3.69
CA LEU A 7 46.04 13.97 3.47
C LEU A 7 45.59 13.30 4.76
N LEU A 8 46.32 13.50 5.87
CA LEU A 8 45.93 12.97 7.19
C LEU A 8 44.81 13.79 7.84
N ASN A 9 44.67 15.07 7.56
CA ASN A 9 43.61 15.91 8.11
C ASN A 9 42.27 15.72 7.37
N VAL A 10 42.25 15.36 6.08
CA VAL A 10 41.02 15.09 5.35
C VAL A 10 40.40 13.76 5.76
N SER A 11 41.24 12.74 6.07
CA SER A 11 40.77 11.45 6.54
C SER A 11 40.22 11.50 7.99
N ALA A 12 40.76 12.39 8.83
CA ALA A 12 40.29 12.60 10.21
C ALA A 12 38.96 13.39 10.26
N THR A 13 38.74 14.30 9.33
CA THR A 13 37.49 15.08 9.25
C THR A 13 36.35 14.27 8.66
N MET A 14 36.61 13.36 7.72
CA MET A 14 35.59 12.42 7.20
C MET A 14 35.19 11.35 8.22
N ARG A 15 36.08 10.94 9.14
CA ARG A 15 35.73 9.98 10.21
C ARG A 15 34.87 10.59 11.33
N LYS A 16 34.81 11.91 11.47
CA LYS A 16 34.01 12.57 12.51
C LYS A 16 32.52 12.70 12.19
N ASN A 17 32.11 12.44 10.95
CA ASN A 17 30.69 12.47 10.52
C ASN A 17 30.02 11.11 10.36
N LEU A 18 30.69 10.03 10.73
CA LEU A 18 30.05 8.76 10.98
C LEU A 18 29.37 8.85 12.34
N VAL A 19 28.08 9.17 12.32
CA VAL A 19 27.18 8.99 13.46
C VAL A 19 27.44 7.58 14.00
N PRO A 20 27.85 7.40 15.27
CA PRO A 20 28.01 6.07 15.84
C PRO A 20 26.67 5.34 15.65
N ARG A 21 26.70 4.19 14.99
CA ARG A 21 25.60 3.23 15.13
C ARG A 21 25.67 2.77 16.59
N GLU A 22 25.03 3.51 17.48
CA GLU A 22 24.68 2.96 18.77
C GLU A 22 23.84 1.71 18.51
N ASN A 23 24.43 0.54 18.80
CA ASN A 23 23.72 -0.70 19.00
C ASN A 23 22.88 -0.59 20.28
N GLY A 24 22.00 0.38 20.32
CA GLY A 24 21.05 0.59 21.40
C GLY A 24 19.80 -0.20 21.08
N ASN A 25 19.47 -1.18 21.89
CA ASN A 25 18.11 -1.68 22.05
C ASN A 25 17.19 -0.46 22.14
N THR A 26 16.55 -0.08 21.04
CA THR A 26 15.57 1.00 21.02
C THR A 26 14.42 0.57 21.92
N ASN A 27 14.41 1.10 23.13
CA ASN A 27 13.40 0.74 24.11
C ASN A 27 12.08 1.36 23.62
N LEU A 28 11.05 0.55 23.39
CA LEU A 28 9.72 1.01 22.95
C LEU A 28 9.16 2.16 23.83
N LYS A 29 9.64 2.26 25.08
CA LYS A 29 9.32 3.34 26.02
C LYS A 29 9.86 4.72 25.59
N GLN A 30 10.83 4.78 24.67
CA GLN A 30 11.41 6.04 24.18
C GLN A 30 10.59 6.65 23.03
N ILE A 31 9.66 5.87 22.44
CA ILE A 31 8.80 6.34 21.36
C ILE A 31 7.76 7.32 21.94
N PRO A 32 7.62 8.53 21.36
CA PRO A 32 6.67 9.53 21.84
C PRO A 32 5.23 8.99 21.85
N ALA A 33 4.46 9.38 22.89
CA ALA A 33 3.06 8.94 23.05
C ALA A 33 2.19 9.27 21.82
N GLY A 34 2.43 10.39 21.14
CA GLY A 34 1.71 10.74 19.90
C GLY A 34 1.88 9.72 18.77
N VAL A 35 3.01 9.01 18.69
CA VAL A 35 3.22 7.94 17.71
C VAL A 35 2.32 6.73 18.03
N TRP A 36 2.21 6.36 19.31
CA TRP A 36 1.29 5.32 19.76
C TRP A 36 -0.16 5.67 19.45
N VAL A 37 -0.56 6.92 19.72
CA VAL A 37 -1.91 7.43 19.37
C VAL A 37 -2.16 7.29 17.88
N LEU A 38 -1.25 7.78 17.01
CA LEU A 38 -1.39 7.66 15.56
C LEU A 38 -1.40 6.21 15.08
N GLY A 39 -0.62 5.34 15.71
CA GLY A 39 -0.63 3.91 15.42
C GLY A 39 -1.97 3.25 15.77
N PHE A 40 -2.52 3.50 16.95
CA PHE A 40 -3.83 2.97 17.35
C PHE A 40 -4.98 3.57 16.51
N VAL A 41 -4.92 4.85 16.15
CA VAL A 41 -5.87 5.47 15.21
C VAL A 41 -5.86 4.74 13.87
N SER A 42 -4.68 4.46 13.33
CA SER A 42 -4.55 3.69 12.09
C SER A 42 -5.06 2.27 12.23
N MET A 43 -4.67 1.57 13.30
CA MET A 43 -5.13 0.20 13.58
C MET A 43 -6.66 0.10 13.65
N LEU A 44 -7.31 0.98 14.43
CA LEU A 44 -8.77 1.00 14.56
C LEU A 44 -9.46 1.28 13.21
N MET A 45 -8.93 2.23 12.43
CA MET A 45 -9.47 2.54 11.12
C MET A 45 -9.26 1.38 10.14
N ASP A 46 -8.13 0.67 10.22
CA ASP A 46 -7.87 -0.49 9.38
C ASP A 46 -8.74 -1.68 9.78
N ILE A 47 -8.97 -1.94 11.09
CA ILE A 47 -10.00 -2.90 11.54
C ILE A 47 -11.35 -2.57 10.89
N SER A 48 -11.80 -1.31 11.01
CA SER A 48 -13.06 -0.85 10.44
C SER A 48 -13.14 -1.06 8.92
N SER A 49 -12.09 -0.69 8.21
CA SER A 49 -12.06 -0.75 6.75
C SER A 49 -11.94 -2.17 6.23
N GLU A 50 -11.11 -3.00 6.86
CA GLU A 50 -10.85 -4.37 6.44
C GLU A 50 -11.99 -5.33 6.77
N MET A 51 -12.80 -5.07 7.83
CA MET A 51 -14.06 -5.76 8.06
C MET A 51 -15.00 -5.65 6.86
N ILE A 52 -15.09 -4.46 6.26
CA ILE A 52 -15.93 -4.22 5.08
C ILE A 52 -15.24 -4.74 3.82
N HIS A 53 -13.97 -4.39 3.61
CA HIS A 53 -13.22 -4.70 2.40
C HIS A 53 -13.16 -6.20 2.11
N SER A 54 -12.95 -7.03 3.13
CA SER A 54 -12.91 -8.50 3.00
C SER A 54 -14.25 -9.13 2.61
N LEU A 55 -15.37 -8.45 2.87
CA LEU A 55 -16.72 -8.93 2.57
C LEU A 55 -17.37 -8.21 1.38
N LEU A 56 -16.88 -7.03 1.01
CA LEU A 56 -17.53 -6.17 0.03
C LEU A 56 -17.69 -6.81 -1.36
N PRO A 57 -16.68 -7.52 -1.92
CA PRO A 57 -16.85 -8.22 -3.20
C PRO A 57 -17.98 -9.26 -3.15
N LEU A 58 -18.05 -10.01 -2.05
CA LEU A 58 -19.11 -10.99 -1.83
C LEU A 58 -20.49 -10.32 -1.71
N PHE A 59 -20.60 -9.27 -0.92
CA PHE A 59 -21.84 -8.51 -0.75
C PHE A 59 -22.33 -7.95 -2.10
N MET A 60 -21.44 -7.38 -2.91
CA MET A 60 -21.79 -6.88 -4.23
C MET A 60 -22.34 -7.97 -5.16
N VAL A 61 -21.70 -9.14 -5.19
CA VAL A 61 -22.11 -10.24 -6.07
C VAL A 61 -23.34 -10.96 -5.53
N THR A 62 -23.34 -11.36 -4.25
CA THR A 62 -24.39 -12.23 -3.70
C THR A 62 -25.64 -11.50 -3.28
N SER A 63 -25.51 -10.27 -2.74
CA SER A 63 -26.66 -9.51 -2.21
C SER A 63 -27.19 -8.47 -3.18
N LEU A 64 -26.31 -7.86 -4.00
CA LEU A 64 -26.70 -6.80 -4.94
C LEU A 64 -26.73 -7.26 -6.40
N GLY A 65 -26.33 -8.51 -6.70
CA GLY A 65 -26.33 -9.07 -8.05
C GLY A 65 -25.33 -8.40 -9.02
N ALA A 66 -24.24 -7.84 -8.49
CA ALA A 66 -23.21 -7.21 -9.33
C ALA A 66 -22.50 -8.23 -10.20
N SER A 67 -22.19 -7.87 -11.45
CA SER A 67 -21.23 -8.62 -12.26
C SER A 67 -19.82 -8.50 -11.68
N ILE A 68 -18.95 -9.45 -11.99
CA ILE A 68 -17.56 -9.41 -11.53
C ILE A 68 -16.80 -8.26 -12.21
N PHE A 69 -17.21 -7.90 -13.45
CA PHE A 69 -16.73 -6.68 -14.11
C PHE A 69 -17.04 -5.42 -13.28
N ALA A 70 -18.26 -5.30 -12.75
CA ALA A 70 -18.63 -4.16 -11.90
C ALA A 70 -17.79 -4.13 -10.61
N VAL A 71 -17.53 -5.28 -9.99
CA VAL A 71 -16.63 -5.39 -8.82
C VAL A 71 -15.22 -4.92 -9.19
N GLY A 72 -14.65 -5.43 -10.27
CA GLY A 72 -13.31 -5.04 -10.73
C GLY A 72 -13.19 -3.55 -11.05
N LEU A 73 -14.21 -2.97 -11.69
CA LEU A 73 -14.26 -1.53 -11.99
C LEU A 73 -14.34 -0.69 -10.71
N ILE A 74 -15.19 -1.07 -9.76
CA ILE A 74 -15.35 -0.36 -8.48
C ILE A 74 -14.05 -0.40 -7.68
N GLU A 75 -13.43 -1.57 -7.54
CA GLU A 75 -12.18 -1.72 -6.82
C GLU A 75 -11.02 -0.99 -7.52
N GLY A 76 -10.94 -1.08 -8.85
CA GLY A 76 -9.93 -0.36 -9.64
C GLY A 76 -10.06 1.16 -9.52
N LEU A 77 -11.28 1.70 -9.61
CA LEU A 77 -11.57 3.12 -9.39
C LEU A 77 -11.22 3.55 -7.96
N ALA A 78 -11.53 2.71 -6.98
CA ALA A 78 -11.27 2.98 -5.58
C ALA A 78 -9.76 3.08 -5.30
N GLU A 79 -8.98 2.08 -5.68
CA GLU A 79 -7.52 2.07 -5.44
C GLU A 79 -6.81 3.18 -6.23
N SER A 80 -7.21 3.42 -7.48
CA SER A 80 -6.72 4.54 -8.29
C SER A 80 -6.99 5.88 -7.60
N THR A 81 -8.20 6.08 -7.09
CA THR A 81 -8.59 7.30 -6.36
C THR A 81 -7.69 7.53 -5.13
N ALA A 82 -7.43 6.50 -4.34
CA ALA A 82 -6.56 6.62 -3.17
C ALA A 82 -5.13 7.05 -3.54
N LEU A 83 -4.55 6.46 -4.60
CA LEU A 83 -3.22 6.80 -5.09
C LEU A 83 -3.15 8.25 -5.61
N ILE A 84 -4.15 8.68 -6.39
CA ILE A 84 -4.20 10.04 -6.95
C ILE A 84 -4.39 11.08 -5.84
N VAL A 85 -5.35 10.88 -4.94
CA VAL A 85 -5.62 11.81 -3.83
C VAL A 85 -4.41 11.95 -2.90
N LYS A 86 -3.68 10.86 -2.65
CA LYS A 86 -2.46 10.88 -1.83
C LYS A 86 -1.41 11.86 -2.35
N ILE A 87 -1.29 12.05 -3.67
CA ILE A 87 -0.34 13.00 -4.29
C ILE A 87 -0.66 14.44 -3.85
N PHE A 88 -1.95 14.79 -3.92
CA PHE A 88 -2.41 16.16 -3.59
C PHE A 88 -2.44 16.40 -2.09
N SER A 89 -2.78 15.38 -1.29
CA SER A 89 -2.90 15.53 0.16
C SER A 89 -1.57 15.89 0.83
N GLY A 90 -0.44 15.34 0.36
CA GLY A 90 0.89 15.67 0.85
C GLY A 90 1.23 17.15 0.62
N THR A 91 1.00 17.63 -0.61
CA THR A 91 1.24 19.05 -0.97
C THR A 91 0.32 19.99 -0.21
N LEU A 92 -0.97 19.62 -0.10
CA LEU A 92 -1.94 20.41 0.64
C LEU A 92 -1.60 20.48 2.13
N SER A 93 -1.11 19.38 2.71
CA SER A 93 -0.65 19.30 4.08
C SER A 93 0.53 20.26 4.36
N ASP A 94 1.51 20.28 3.44
CA ASP A 94 2.67 21.16 3.55
C ASP A 94 2.28 22.64 3.34
N TYR A 95 1.28 22.91 2.49
CA TYR A 95 0.78 24.27 2.25
C TYR A 95 -0.03 24.83 3.41
N LEU A 96 -0.93 24.02 3.97
CA LEU A 96 -1.80 24.44 5.08
C LEU A 96 -1.05 24.53 6.40
N GLY A 97 0.05 23.78 6.59
CA GLY A 97 0.78 23.69 7.85
C GLY A 97 -0.03 23.07 9.00
N ARG A 98 -1.23 22.57 8.75
CA ARG A 98 -2.16 21.98 9.73
C ARG A 98 -2.38 20.50 9.43
N ARG A 99 -1.40 19.68 9.77
CA ARG A 99 -1.39 18.26 9.43
C ARG A 99 -2.46 17.45 10.16
N LYS A 100 -2.70 17.76 11.43
CA LYS A 100 -3.75 17.11 12.23
C LYS A 100 -5.14 17.34 11.63
N VAL A 101 -5.43 18.57 11.20
CA VAL A 101 -6.73 18.92 10.60
C VAL A 101 -7.00 18.12 9.33
N LEU A 102 -6.00 18.02 8.45
CA LEU A 102 -6.18 17.27 7.19
C LEU A 102 -6.29 15.75 7.44
N ALA A 103 -5.50 15.23 8.39
CA ALA A 103 -5.63 13.84 8.84
C ALA A 103 -7.03 13.58 9.43
N PHE A 104 -7.54 14.49 10.28
CA PHE A 104 -8.87 14.39 10.85
C PHE A 104 -9.96 14.30 9.78
N PHE A 105 -9.96 15.19 8.78
CA PHE A 105 -10.94 15.12 7.69
C PHE A 105 -10.86 13.80 6.93
N GLY A 106 -9.67 13.27 6.67
CA GLY A 106 -9.48 11.98 6.02
C GLY A 106 -10.02 10.80 6.85
N TYR A 107 -9.77 10.80 8.16
CA TYR A 107 -10.29 9.77 9.08
C TYR A 107 -11.81 9.91 9.27
N ALA A 108 -12.32 11.12 9.45
CA ALA A 108 -13.75 11.40 9.60
C ALA A 108 -14.54 10.98 8.35
N LEU A 109 -14.04 11.33 7.16
CA LEU A 109 -14.66 10.91 5.90
C LEU A 109 -14.70 9.37 5.80
N GLY A 110 -13.57 8.69 6.11
CA GLY A 110 -13.53 7.22 6.14
C GLY A 110 -14.51 6.61 7.13
N ALA A 111 -14.67 7.16 8.34
CA ALA A 111 -15.64 6.67 9.34
C ALA A 111 -17.09 6.91 8.90
N LEU A 112 -17.40 8.08 8.33
CA LEU A 112 -18.74 8.45 7.86
C LEU A 112 -19.21 7.62 6.66
N THR A 113 -18.30 7.00 5.90
CA THR A 113 -18.69 6.11 4.79
C THR A 113 -19.16 4.74 5.26
N LYS A 114 -18.80 4.30 6.47
CA LYS A 114 -19.15 2.96 6.96
C LYS A 114 -20.66 2.73 7.05
N PRO A 115 -21.48 3.65 7.61
CA PRO A 115 -22.94 3.55 7.52
C PRO A 115 -23.48 3.47 6.10
N LEU A 116 -22.85 4.14 5.13
CA LEU A 116 -23.28 4.09 3.72
C LEU A 116 -23.18 2.68 3.14
N PHE A 117 -22.12 1.92 3.48
CA PHE A 117 -22.01 0.51 3.08
C PHE A 117 -23.11 -0.35 3.70
N ALA A 118 -23.39 -0.16 5.00
CA ALA A 118 -24.42 -0.91 5.69
C ALA A 118 -25.83 -0.66 5.14
N LEU A 119 -26.10 0.59 4.73
CA LEU A 119 -27.38 1.03 4.21
C LEU A 119 -27.51 0.86 2.68
N ALA A 120 -26.44 0.52 1.95
CA ALA A 120 -26.41 0.50 0.50
C ALA A 120 -27.43 -0.49 -0.10
N PRO A 121 -28.48 -0.03 -0.81
CA PRO A 121 -29.44 -0.88 -1.50
C PRO A 121 -29.02 -1.17 -2.94
N THR A 122 -28.04 -0.42 -3.48
CA THR A 122 -27.63 -0.49 -4.88
C THR A 122 -26.10 -0.42 -5.02
N ILE A 123 -25.59 -0.94 -6.13
CA ILE A 123 -24.17 -0.90 -6.50
C ILE A 123 -23.66 0.56 -6.61
N SER A 124 -24.51 1.50 -7.09
CA SER A 124 -24.12 2.92 -7.21
C SER A 124 -23.81 3.57 -5.86
N ILE A 125 -24.57 3.21 -4.81
CA ILE A 125 -24.30 3.71 -3.45
C ILE A 125 -23.03 3.06 -2.88
N VAL A 126 -22.80 1.76 -3.16
CA VAL A 126 -21.53 1.10 -2.81
C VAL A 126 -20.35 1.80 -3.49
N LEU A 127 -20.44 2.09 -4.78
CA LEU A 127 -19.41 2.85 -5.52
C LEU A 127 -19.14 4.20 -4.86
N THR A 128 -20.20 4.96 -4.57
CA THR A 128 -20.06 6.27 -3.91
C THR A 128 -19.37 6.14 -2.54
N ALA A 129 -19.84 5.22 -1.70
CA ALA A 129 -19.24 4.95 -0.39
C ALA A 129 -17.77 4.54 -0.51
N ARG A 130 -17.45 3.68 -1.50
CA ARG A 130 -16.08 3.21 -1.75
C ARG A 130 -15.16 4.33 -2.20
N LEU A 131 -15.61 5.18 -3.12
CA LEU A 131 -14.83 6.35 -3.59
C LEU A 131 -14.58 7.34 -2.45
N LEU A 132 -15.59 7.68 -1.66
CA LEU A 132 -15.44 8.57 -0.51
C LEU A 132 -14.49 7.99 0.54
N ASP A 133 -14.57 6.69 0.84
CA ASP A 133 -13.63 6.00 1.74
C ASP A 133 -12.19 6.11 1.22
N ARG A 134 -11.98 5.91 -0.09
CA ARG A 134 -10.65 6.01 -0.71
C ARG A 134 -10.12 7.43 -0.79
N ILE A 135 -10.97 8.43 -1.00
CA ILE A 135 -10.62 9.84 -0.84
C ILE A 135 -10.16 10.10 0.60
N GLY A 136 -10.90 9.60 1.60
CA GLY A 136 -10.50 9.68 3.00
C GLY A 136 -9.13 9.05 3.26
N LYS A 137 -8.88 7.84 2.73
CA LYS A 137 -7.60 7.12 2.85
C LYS A 137 -6.45 7.90 2.20
N GLY A 138 -6.64 8.40 0.98
CA GLY A 138 -5.66 9.23 0.28
C GLY A 138 -5.35 10.54 1.01
N THR A 139 -6.40 11.18 1.56
CA THR A 139 -6.27 12.46 2.26
C THR A 139 -5.49 12.32 3.59
N ARG A 140 -5.71 11.24 4.36
CA ARG A 140 -5.07 11.05 5.68
C ARG A 140 -3.64 10.53 5.61
N GLY A 141 -3.26 9.80 4.54
CA GLY A 141 -2.02 9.03 4.49
C GLY A 141 -0.77 9.88 4.65
N ALA A 142 -0.57 10.86 3.77
CA ALA A 142 0.61 11.73 3.78
C ALA A 142 0.68 12.65 5.02
N PRO A 143 -0.41 13.33 5.47
CA PRO A 143 -0.40 14.14 6.69
C PRO A 143 -0.09 13.31 7.95
N ARG A 144 -0.63 12.10 8.07
CA ARG A 144 -0.35 11.18 9.18
C ARG A 144 1.13 10.82 9.25
N ASP A 145 1.70 10.41 8.12
CA ASP A 145 3.12 10.02 8.06
C ASP A 145 4.03 11.22 8.37
N ALA A 146 3.65 12.41 7.93
CA ALA A 146 4.34 13.63 8.26
C ALA A 146 4.25 13.97 9.77
N LEU A 147 3.09 13.80 10.41
CA LEU A 147 2.93 13.97 11.87
C LEU A 147 3.84 13.01 12.63
N VAL A 148 3.92 11.72 12.25
CA VAL A 148 4.85 10.77 12.86
C VAL A 148 6.28 11.27 12.76
N ALA A 149 6.70 11.80 11.61
CA ALA A 149 8.04 12.32 11.42
C ALA A 149 8.33 13.57 12.28
N ASP A 150 7.32 14.46 12.46
CA ASP A 150 7.47 15.72 13.21
C ASP A 150 7.60 15.51 14.73
N ILE A 151 6.80 14.59 15.27
CA ILE A 151 6.80 14.33 16.72
C ILE A 151 7.94 13.38 17.15
N THR A 152 8.67 12.79 16.18
CA THR A 152 9.69 11.79 16.45
C THR A 152 11.10 12.34 16.23
N PRO A 153 12.01 12.26 17.25
CA PRO A 153 13.42 12.56 17.07
C PRO A 153 14.04 11.74 15.91
N LEU A 154 15.03 12.34 15.22
CA LEU A 154 15.64 11.74 14.02
C LEU A 154 16.13 10.29 14.22
N HIS A 155 16.76 10.01 15.37
CA HIS A 155 17.30 8.68 15.69
C HIS A 155 16.23 7.62 16.01
N LEU A 156 14.98 8.00 16.29
CA LEU A 156 13.86 7.10 16.58
C LEU A 156 12.87 6.96 15.42
N ARG A 157 13.03 7.71 14.31
CA ARG A 157 12.07 7.70 13.20
C ARG A 157 11.82 6.31 12.63
N GLY A 158 12.87 5.52 12.43
CA GLY A 158 12.74 4.14 11.95
C GLY A 158 11.85 3.29 12.86
N ALA A 159 12.08 3.35 14.17
CA ALA A 159 11.28 2.64 15.16
C ALA A 159 9.82 3.13 15.21
N ALA A 160 9.61 4.45 15.10
CA ALA A 160 8.27 5.06 15.08
C ALA A 160 7.44 4.62 13.86
N PHE A 161 8.03 4.68 12.66
CA PHE A 161 7.37 4.18 11.45
C PHE A 161 7.16 2.66 11.49
N GLY A 162 8.11 1.90 12.03
CA GLY A 162 7.98 0.46 12.24
C GLY A 162 6.83 0.13 13.18
N LEU A 163 6.71 0.80 14.33
CA LEU A 163 5.61 0.63 15.27
C LEU A 163 4.26 0.93 14.60
N ARG A 164 4.15 2.07 13.91
CA ARG A 164 2.93 2.42 13.20
C ARG A 164 2.55 1.37 12.16
N GLN A 165 3.50 0.92 11.36
CA GLN A 165 3.26 -0.11 10.35
C GLN A 165 2.85 -1.45 10.97
N SER A 166 3.43 -1.83 12.10
CA SER A 166 3.04 -3.04 12.82
C SER A 166 1.59 -2.96 13.31
N LEU A 167 1.16 -1.79 13.82
CA LEU A 167 -0.21 -1.58 14.25
C LEU A 167 -1.19 -1.57 13.06
N ASP A 168 -0.83 -0.98 11.91
CA ASP A 168 -1.60 -1.10 10.65
C ASP A 168 -1.79 -2.58 10.28
N THR A 169 -0.71 -3.38 10.34
CA THR A 169 -0.77 -4.81 10.02
C THR A 169 -1.66 -5.60 10.99
N VAL A 170 -1.61 -5.28 12.29
CA VAL A 170 -2.53 -5.86 13.28
C VAL A 170 -3.97 -5.52 12.92
N GLY A 171 -4.26 -4.28 12.52
CA GLY A 171 -5.58 -3.87 12.05
C GLY A 171 -6.04 -4.64 10.80
N ALA A 172 -5.16 -4.78 9.82
CA ALA A 172 -5.43 -5.53 8.59
C ALA A 172 -5.68 -7.03 8.82
N PHE A 173 -5.14 -7.59 9.91
CA PHE A 173 -5.40 -8.97 10.33
C PHE A 173 -6.70 -9.10 11.13
N LEU A 174 -6.89 -8.23 12.14
CA LEU A 174 -8.03 -8.30 13.04
C LEU A 174 -9.36 -7.94 12.35
N GLY A 175 -9.35 -7.07 11.35
CA GLY A 175 -10.55 -6.67 10.62
C GLY A 175 -11.27 -7.86 9.95
N PRO A 176 -10.63 -8.59 9.02
CA PRO A 176 -11.22 -9.75 8.38
C PRO A 176 -11.53 -10.88 9.39
N LEU A 177 -10.70 -11.05 10.43
CA LEU A 177 -10.96 -12.05 11.48
C LEU A 177 -12.24 -11.73 12.26
N ALA A 178 -12.45 -10.46 12.63
CA ALA A 178 -13.70 -10.00 13.25
C ALA A 178 -14.89 -10.19 12.32
N ALA A 179 -14.71 -9.90 11.00
CA ALA A 179 -15.74 -10.14 10.00
C ALA A 179 -16.17 -11.62 9.97
N VAL A 180 -15.24 -12.57 9.99
CA VAL A 180 -15.54 -14.01 10.07
C VAL A 180 -16.35 -14.33 11.31
N GLY A 181 -15.90 -13.89 12.49
CA GLY A 181 -16.60 -14.15 13.75
C GLY A 181 -18.04 -13.64 13.73
N LEU A 182 -18.26 -12.42 13.26
CA LEU A 182 -19.58 -11.80 13.17
C LEU A 182 -20.47 -12.43 12.10
N MET A 183 -19.91 -12.84 10.95
CA MET A 183 -20.65 -13.57 9.91
C MET A 183 -21.16 -14.93 10.42
N LEU A 184 -20.33 -15.65 11.20
CA LEU A 184 -20.74 -16.90 11.84
C LEU A 184 -21.82 -16.67 12.89
N LEU A 185 -21.68 -15.62 13.73
CA LEU A 185 -22.64 -15.31 14.78
C LEU A 185 -24.02 -14.89 14.23
N TRP A 186 -24.05 -14.18 13.10
CA TRP A 186 -25.29 -13.59 12.56
C TRP A 186 -25.75 -14.22 11.25
N GLY A 187 -25.36 -15.46 10.98
CA GLY A 187 -25.88 -16.23 9.85
C GLY A 187 -25.65 -15.55 8.48
N ASN A 188 -24.45 -15.08 8.22
CA ASN A 188 -24.05 -14.41 6.97
C ASN A 188 -24.71 -13.04 6.74
N ASN A 189 -25.02 -12.27 7.79
CA ASN A 189 -25.58 -10.93 7.67
C ASN A 189 -24.50 -9.87 7.44
N PHE A 190 -24.17 -9.59 6.18
CA PHE A 190 -23.19 -8.57 5.78
C PHE A 190 -23.47 -7.19 6.39
N ARG A 191 -24.73 -6.74 6.36
CA ARG A 191 -25.11 -5.39 6.81
C ARG A 191 -24.87 -5.22 8.31
N ALA A 192 -25.16 -6.26 9.11
CA ALA A 192 -24.87 -6.24 10.54
C ALA A 192 -23.36 -6.11 10.80
N VAL A 193 -22.52 -6.83 10.07
CA VAL A 193 -21.05 -6.69 10.15
C VAL A 193 -20.59 -5.28 9.76
N PHE A 194 -21.17 -4.69 8.71
CA PHE A 194 -20.83 -3.33 8.29
C PHE A 194 -21.24 -2.28 9.32
N TRP A 195 -22.34 -2.48 10.05
CA TRP A 195 -22.71 -1.63 11.18
C TRP A 195 -21.72 -1.71 12.34
N VAL A 196 -21.20 -2.90 12.67
CA VAL A 196 -20.15 -3.04 13.70
C VAL A 196 -18.86 -2.34 13.27
N ALA A 197 -18.52 -2.36 12.00
CA ALA A 197 -17.35 -1.67 11.48
C ALA A 197 -17.38 -0.13 11.71
N VAL A 198 -18.56 0.45 11.92
CA VAL A 198 -18.71 1.87 12.31
C VAL A 198 -18.02 2.16 13.64
N ILE A 199 -18.09 1.22 14.60
CA ILE A 199 -17.58 1.42 15.97
C ILE A 199 -16.08 1.70 15.99
N PRO A 200 -15.19 0.84 15.44
CA PRO A 200 -13.76 1.13 15.42
C PRO A 200 -13.42 2.34 14.53
N GLY A 201 -14.20 2.62 13.48
CA GLY A 201 -14.03 3.81 12.65
C GLY A 201 -14.26 5.11 13.43
N LEU A 202 -15.34 5.21 14.19
CA LEU A 202 -15.62 6.35 15.04
C LEU A 202 -14.64 6.45 16.22
N ALA A 203 -14.25 5.31 16.81
CA ALA A 203 -13.24 5.26 17.87
C ALA A 203 -11.89 5.80 17.39
N ALA A 204 -11.48 5.51 16.15
CA ALA A 204 -10.28 6.07 15.54
C ALA A 204 -10.34 7.62 15.47
N VAL A 205 -11.47 8.16 15.01
CA VAL A 205 -11.67 9.63 14.93
C VAL A 205 -11.67 10.25 16.33
N ALA A 206 -12.38 9.66 17.29
CA ALA A 206 -12.42 10.13 18.66
C ALA A 206 -11.02 10.14 19.30
N LEU A 207 -10.25 9.05 19.13
CA LEU A 207 -8.88 8.94 19.65
C LEU A 207 -7.96 10.00 19.04
N LEU A 208 -8.07 10.26 17.73
CA LEU A 208 -7.31 11.29 17.05
C LEU A 208 -7.59 12.70 17.59
N VAL A 209 -8.86 13.02 17.81
CA VAL A 209 -9.29 14.34 18.30
C VAL A 209 -8.86 14.55 19.75
N LEU A 210 -9.13 13.57 20.62
CA LEU A 210 -8.97 13.70 22.06
C LEU A 210 -7.51 13.55 22.53
N CYS A 211 -6.73 12.67 21.88
CA CYS A 211 -5.41 12.27 22.40
C CYS A 211 -4.24 12.80 21.60
N LEU A 212 -4.42 13.32 20.38
CA LEU A 212 -3.33 13.86 19.59
C LEU A 212 -3.25 15.37 19.74
N HIS A 213 -2.08 15.87 20.17
CA HIS A 213 -1.77 17.30 20.15
C HIS A 213 -0.91 17.61 18.92
N GLU A 214 -1.26 18.66 18.18
CA GLU A 214 -0.48 19.09 17.02
C GLU A 214 0.76 19.84 17.52
N PRO A 215 1.98 19.44 17.12
CA PRO A 215 3.16 20.19 17.47
C PRO A 215 3.15 21.56 16.79
N GLU A 216 3.61 22.62 17.48
CA GLU A 216 3.76 23.95 16.89
C GLU A 216 4.70 23.90 15.69
N HIS A 217 4.18 24.22 14.50
CA HIS A 217 4.96 24.18 13.27
C HIS A 217 5.62 25.52 12.99
N HIS A 218 6.94 25.54 12.90
CA HIS A 218 7.64 26.59 12.20
C HIS A 218 7.42 26.41 10.70
N GLN A 219 6.84 27.43 10.05
CA GLN A 219 6.51 27.44 8.62
C GLN A 219 7.70 27.00 7.78
N THR A 220 7.62 25.82 7.21
CA THR A 220 8.60 25.33 6.24
C THR A 220 8.32 25.92 4.86
N LYS A 221 9.39 26.25 4.15
CA LYS A 221 9.42 26.90 2.83
C LYS A 221 8.34 26.37 1.88
N LYS A 222 7.64 27.30 1.20
CA LYS A 222 6.73 27.01 0.07
C LYS A 222 7.34 25.99 -0.85
N ARG A 223 6.76 24.78 -0.91
CA ARG A 223 7.10 23.77 -1.92
C ARG A 223 6.30 24.03 -3.18
N SER A 224 6.92 23.81 -4.33
CA SER A 224 6.33 23.94 -5.66
C SER A 224 5.28 22.85 -5.90
N ASN A 225 4.39 23.09 -6.87
CA ASN A 225 3.38 22.15 -7.35
C ASN A 225 3.99 20.75 -7.58
N PRO A 226 3.42 19.65 -7.03
CA PRO A 226 3.99 18.31 -7.08
C PRO A 226 4.08 17.74 -8.50
N ILE A 227 3.29 18.24 -9.45
CA ILE A 227 3.34 17.83 -10.85
C ILE A 227 3.51 19.09 -11.70
N SER A 228 4.75 19.36 -12.12
CA SER A 228 5.07 20.38 -13.11
C SER A 228 5.59 19.72 -14.37
N TRP A 229 5.00 20.03 -15.52
CA TRP A 229 5.43 19.49 -16.82
C TRP A 229 6.90 19.77 -17.12
N LYS A 230 7.37 20.96 -16.74
CA LYS A 230 8.79 21.34 -16.87
C LYS A 230 9.73 20.47 -16.03
N ASN A 231 9.25 20.03 -14.85
CA ASN A 231 10.03 19.16 -13.97
C ASN A 231 10.07 17.71 -14.49
N LEU A 232 9.00 17.24 -15.15
CA LEU A 232 8.97 15.90 -15.76
C LEU A 232 9.98 15.74 -16.87
N GLN A 233 10.22 16.79 -17.67
CA GLN A 233 11.22 16.77 -18.75
C GLN A 233 12.66 16.68 -18.24
N ARG A 234 12.92 17.03 -16.97
CA ARG A 234 14.24 16.92 -16.33
C ARG A 234 14.54 15.53 -15.78
N LEU A 235 13.54 14.64 -15.76
CA LEU A 235 13.70 13.27 -15.28
C LEU A 235 14.39 12.42 -16.38
N GLY A 236 15.45 11.73 -15.99
CA GLY A 236 16.27 10.93 -16.90
C GLY A 236 15.57 9.67 -17.42
N ALA A 237 16.16 9.04 -18.45
CA ALA A 237 15.64 7.80 -19.04
C ALA A 237 15.49 6.66 -18.03
N SER A 238 16.39 6.55 -17.05
CA SER A 238 16.32 5.56 -15.98
C SER A 238 15.04 5.66 -15.14
N TYR A 239 14.57 6.89 -14.88
CA TYR A 239 13.30 7.09 -14.18
C TYR A 239 12.11 6.63 -15.04
N TRP A 240 12.07 7.00 -16.32
CA TRP A 240 11.00 6.59 -17.22
C TRP A 240 10.93 5.08 -17.40
N TRP A 241 12.09 4.42 -17.35
CA TRP A 241 12.16 2.97 -17.32
C TRP A 241 11.52 2.37 -16.07
N VAL A 242 11.80 2.93 -14.89
CA VAL A 242 11.15 2.51 -13.63
C VAL A 242 9.65 2.74 -13.70
N VAL A 243 9.18 3.83 -14.30
CA VAL A 243 7.73 4.08 -14.49
C VAL A 243 7.12 3.02 -15.39
N CYS A 244 7.78 2.64 -16.49
CA CYS A 244 7.28 1.58 -17.40
C CYS A 244 7.21 0.22 -16.69
N ILE A 245 8.27 -0.17 -15.97
CA ILE A 245 8.28 -1.40 -15.15
C ILE A 245 7.16 -1.35 -14.10
N GLY A 246 7.01 -0.23 -13.40
CA GLY A 246 5.96 -0.07 -12.39
C GLY A 246 4.55 -0.16 -12.97
N ALA A 247 4.32 0.39 -14.15
CA ALA A 247 3.04 0.30 -14.85
C ALA A 247 2.71 -1.15 -15.25
N THR A 248 3.65 -1.86 -15.92
CA THR A 248 3.46 -3.25 -16.33
C THR A 248 3.32 -4.20 -15.14
N PHE A 249 4.10 -3.97 -14.07
CA PHE A 249 3.95 -4.68 -12.80
C PHE A 249 2.57 -4.45 -12.17
N THR A 250 2.07 -3.22 -12.19
CA THR A 250 0.75 -2.91 -11.64
C THR A 250 -0.37 -3.54 -12.48
N LEU A 251 -0.20 -3.65 -13.81
CA LEU A 251 -1.13 -4.38 -14.68
C LEU A 251 -1.18 -5.87 -14.37
N ALA A 252 -0.07 -6.47 -13.91
CA ALA A 252 -0.03 -7.86 -13.48
C ALA A 252 -0.74 -8.08 -12.13
N ARG A 253 -0.90 -7.02 -11.31
CA ARG A 253 -1.40 -7.07 -9.95
C ARG A 253 -2.76 -6.39 -9.84
N PHE A 254 -3.82 -7.07 -10.22
CA PHE A 254 -5.20 -6.61 -10.05
C PHE A 254 -5.66 -6.65 -8.58
N SER A 255 -6.89 -6.18 -8.30
CA SER A 255 -7.43 -6.08 -6.93
C SER A 255 -7.49 -7.44 -6.22
N GLU A 256 -7.17 -7.44 -4.92
CA GLU A 256 -7.28 -8.60 -4.02
C GLU A 256 -8.73 -9.11 -3.89
N ALA A 257 -9.73 -8.33 -4.31
CA ALA A 257 -11.13 -8.75 -4.40
C ALA A 257 -11.31 -10.03 -5.23
N PHE A 258 -10.47 -10.23 -6.25
CA PHE A 258 -10.53 -11.45 -7.07
C PHE A 258 -10.06 -12.70 -6.34
N LEU A 259 -9.19 -12.58 -5.33
CA LEU A 259 -8.79 -13.69 -4.46
C LEU A 259 -9.98 -14.13 -3.59
N VAL A 260 -10.72 -13.16 -3.05
CA VAL A 260 -11.95 -13.38 -2.26
C VAL A 260 -13.01 -14.07 -3.10
N LEU A 261 -13.26 -13.58 -4.32
CA LEU A 261 -14.22 -14.21 -5.25
C LEU A 261 -13.77 -15.59 -5.69
N ARG A 262 -12.47 -15.82 -5.90
CA ARG A 262 -11.94 -17.15 -6.26
C ARG A 262 -12.14 -18.15 -5.13
N ALA A 263 -11.94 -17.77 -3.89
CA ALA A 263 -12.18 -18.63 -2.73
C ALA A 263 -13.65 -19.03 -2.61
N GLN A 264 -14.57 -18.07 -2.79
CA GLN A 264 -16.00 -18.37 -2.81
C GLN A 264 -16.36 -19.37 -3.94
N GLN A 265 -15.84 -19.14 -5.14
CA GLN A 265 -16.09 -20.03 -6.30
C GLN A 265 -15.57 -21.46 -6.06
N SER A 266 -14.53 -21.62 -5.23
CA SER A 266 -13.93 -22.91 -4.89
C SER A 266 -14.62 -23.63 -3.72
N GLY A 267 -15.80 -23.15 -3.31
CA GLY A 267 -16.64 -23.80 -2.30
C GLY A 267 -16.32 -23.42 -0.86
N VAL A 268 -15.53 -22.36 -0.62
CA VAL A 268 -15.35 -21.83 0.75
C VAL A 268 -16.68 -21.24 1.23
N PRO A 269 -17.18 -21.63 2.41
CA PRO A 269 -18.38 -21.02 3.00
C PRO A 269 -18.23 -19.49 3.11
N ILE A 270 -19.29 -18.75 2.78
CA ILE A 270 -19.28 -17.27 2.70
C ILE A 270 -18.71 -16.64 3.97
N ALA A 271 -19.08 -17.13 5.15
CA ALA A 271 -18.58 -16.64 6.44
C ALA A 271 -17.07 -16.81 6.61
N LEU A 272 -16.44 -17.79 5.96
CA LEU A 272 -15.03 -18.12 6.08
C LEU A 272 -14.17 -17.50 4.98
N VAL A 273 -14.78 -16.97 3.92
CA VAL A 273 -14.02 -16.37 2.80
C VAL A 273 -13.06 -15.26 3.26
N PRO A 274 -13.38 -14.37 4.22
CA PRO A 274 -12.43 -13.37 4.68
C PRO A 274 -11.13 -13.94 5.28
N LEU A 275 -11.09 -15.24 5.66
CA LEU A 275 -9.85 -15.90 6.08
C LEU A 275 -8.77 -15.90 5.00
N VAL A 276 -9.16 -15.78 3.75
CA VAL A 276 -8.22 -15.61 2.62
C VAL A 276 -7.37 -14.36 2.82
N MET A 277 -7.99 -13.24 3.20
CA MET A 277 -7.29 -11.99 3.48
C MET A 277 -6.43 -12.11 4.76
N VAL A 278 -6.93 -12.83 5.77
CA VAL A 278 -6.16 -13.12 7.01
C VAL A 278 -4.89 -13.91 6.66
N ALA A 279 -5.03 -14.99 5.90
CA ALA A 279 -3.91 -15.85 5.50
C ALA A 279 -2.89 -15.09 4.65
N MET A 280 -3.36 -14.32 3.67
CA MET A 280 -2.52 -13.48 2.81
C MET A 280 -1.73 -12.46 3.64
N ASN A 281 -2.39 -11.69 4.51
CA ASN A 281 -1.76 -10.66 5.32
C ASN A 281 -0.79 -11.25 6.35
N LEU A 282 -1.07 -12.43 6.90
CA LEU A 282 -0.16 -13.14 7.79
C LEU A 282 1.14 -13.50 7.07
N ILE A 283 1.05 -14.14 5.91
CA ILE A 283 2.24 -14.53 5.13
C ILE A 283 2.99 -13.29 4.61
N TYR A 284 2.26 -12.27 4.17
CA TYR A 284 2.85 -11.00 3.81
C TYR A 284 3.71 -10.42 4.95
N SER A 285 3.16 -10.36 6.16
CA SER A 285 3.86 -9.82 7.32
C SER A 285 5.10 -10.63 7.70
N LEU A 286 4.99 -11.96 7.67
CA LEU A 286 6.10 -12.87 7.95
C LEU A 286 7.20 -12.78 6.89
N SER A 287 6.85 -12.55 5.63
CA SER A 287 7.79 -12.44 4.51
C SER A 287 8.45 -11.06 4.44
N ALA A 288 7.76 -9.99 4.82
CA ALA A 288 8.23 -8.61 4.65
C ALA A 288 9.57 -8.36 5.36
N TYR A 289 9.76 -8.90 6.58
CA TYR A 289 10.99 -8.70 7.35
C TYR A 289 12.22 -9.40 6.73
N PRO A 290 12.19 -10.73 6.43
CA PRO A 290 13.35 -11.41 5.86
C PRO A 290 13.70 -10.87 4.46
N PHE A 291 12.73 -10.57 3.63
CA PHE A 291 12.99 -10.00 2.30
C PHE A 291 13.39 -8.51 2.36
N GLY A 292 12.92 -7.75 3.34
CA GLY A 292 13.41 -6.41 3.62
C GLY A 292 14.90 -6.42 3.97
N LYS A 293 15.35 -7.36 4.85
CA LYS A 293 16.79 -7.54 5.14
C LYS A 293 17.58 -7.99 3.91
N LEU A 294 16.99 -8.84 3.08
CA LEU A 294 17.63 -9.32 1.86
C LEU A 294 17.80 -8.19 0.82
N SER A 295 16.91 -7.19 0.82
CA SER A 295 17.00 -6.01 -0.07
C SER A 295 18.24 -5.15 0.20
N ASP A 296 18.80 -5.22 1.41
CA ASP A 296 20.08 -4.55 1.73
C ASP A 296 21.31 -5.26 1.13
N GLN A 297 21.16 -6.54 0.72
CA GLN A 297 22.26 -7.40 0.24
C GLN A 297 22.16 -7.72 -1.25
N MET A 298 20.97 -7.60 -1.83
CA MET A 298 20.69 -7.91 -3.23
C MET A 298 20.24 -6.68 -3.99
N SER A 299 20.48 -6.65 -5.30
CA SER A 299 19.95 -5.57 -6.14
C SER A 299 18.42 -5.63 -6.19
N HIS A 300 17.78 -4.46 -6.16
CA HIS A 300 16.32 -4.31 -6.22
C HIS A 300 15.72 -5.03 -7.45
N THR A 301 16.44 -5.03 -8.58
CA THR A 301 16.03 -5.75 -9.81
C THR A 301 15.95 -7.26 -9.59
N LYS A 302 16.93 -7.88 -8.91
CA LYS A 302 16.90 -9.33 -8.63
C LYS A 302 15.74 -9.72 -7.71
N LEU A 303 15.46 -8.90 -6.70
CA LEU A 303 14.32 -9.11 -5.80
C LEU A 303 12.99 -8.93 -6.55
N LEU A 304 12.90 -7.96 -7.47
CA LEU A 304 11.71 -7.78 -8.28
C LEU A 304 11.47 -8.99 -9.20
N VAL A 305 12.54 -9.53 -9.82
CA VAL A 305 12.47 -10.76 -10.63
C VAL A 305 11.98 -11.94 -9.78
N LEU A 306 12.51 -12.12 -8.57
CA LEU A 306 12.05 -13.16 -7.65
C LEU A 306 10.56 -12.97 -7.28
N GLY A 307 10.17 -11.74 -6.94
CA GLY A 307 8.78 -11.42 -6.63
C GLY A 307 7.84 -11.70 -7.79
N LEU A 308 8.22 -11.34 -9.02
CA LEU A 308 7.44 -11.65 -10.23
C LEU A 308 7.34 -13.16 -10.49
N ALA A 309 8.42 -13.92 -10.28
CA ALA A 309 8.39 -15.38 -10.41
C ALA A 309 7.41 -16.03 -9.41
N VAL A 310 7.39 -15.54 -8.16
CA VAL A 310 6.44 -16.00 -7.15
C VAL A 310 5.00 -15.61 -7.52
N LEU A 311 4.78 -14.40 -8.08
CA LEU A 311 3.46 -13.98 -8.53
C LEU A 311 2.97 -14.84 -9.72
N ILE A 312 3.84 -15.16 -10.67
CA ILE A 312 3.50 -16.11 -11.76
C ILE A 312 3.06 -17.44 -11.17
N ALA A 313 3.80 -17.99 -10.21
CA ALA A 313 3.45 -19.24 -9.55
C ALA A 313 2.09 -19.13 -8.83
N ALA A 314 1.84 -18.02 -8.13
CA ALA A 314 0.57 -17.75 -7.46
C ALA A 314 -0.59 -17.73 -8.46
N ASP A 315 -0.44 -16.99 -9.56
CA ASP A 315 -1.46 -16.86 -10.59
C ASP A 315 -1.74 -18.19 -11.29
N LEU A 316 -0.69 -18.97 -11.61
CA LEU A 316 -0.86 -20.30 -12.21
C LEU A 316 -1.61 -21.25 -11.27
N VAL A 317 -1.31 -21.24 -9.97
CA VAL A 317 -2.03 -22.04 -8.97
C VAL A 317 -3.48 -21.58 -8.85
N LEU A 318 -3.73 -20.27 -8.80
CA LEU A 318 -5.09 -19.71 -8.73
C LEU A 318 -5.90 -19.93 -10.01
N ALA A 319 -5.26 -20.10 -11.16
CA ALA A 319 -5.90 -20.43 -12.41
C ALA A 319 -6.42 -21.87 -12.45
N ILE A 320 -5.86 -22.80 -11.65
CA ILE A 320 -6.30 -24.18 -11.59
C ILE A 320 -7.70 -24.27 -10.98
N ASN A 321 -8.63 -24.93 -11.67
CA ASN A 321 -9.94 -25.24 -11.11
C ASN A 321 -9.79 -26.38 -10.09
N GLY A 322 -9.80 -26.04 -8.82
CA GLY A 322 -9.58 -26.98 -7.73
C GLY A 322 -10.38 -26.62 -6.48
N HIS A 323 -10.24 -27.45 -5.45
CA HIS A 323 -10.84 -27.22 -4.16
C HIS A 323 -10.14 -26.06 -3.42
N TRP A 324 -10.73 -25.59 -2.32
CA TRP A 324 -10.27 -24.45 -1.51
C TRP A 324 -8.78 -24.49 -1.11
N GLY A 325 -8.20 -25.69 -0.93
CA GLY A 325 -6.77 -25.84 -0.58
C GLY A 325 -5.82 -25.37 -1.67
N VAL A 326 -6.19 -25.53 -2.95
CA VAL A 326 -5.41 -25.00 -4.09
C VAL A 326 -5.45 -23.47 -4.08
N VAL A 327 -6.64 -22.90 -3.85
CA VAL A 327 -6.80 -21.45 -3.76
C VAL A 327 -6.01 -20.89 -2.58
N LEU A 328 -6.04 -21.56 -1.43
CA LEU A 328 -5.24 -21.15 -0.26
C LEU A 328 -3.75 -21.16 -0.59
N ALA A 329 -3.22 -22.18 -1.25
CA ALA A 329 -1.82 -22.22 -1.68
C ALA A 329 -1.45 -21.02 -2.58
N GLY A 330 -2.29 -20.69 -3.57
CA GLY A 330 -2.10 -19.53 -4.43
C GLY A 330 -2.13 -18.21 -3.65
N VAL A 331 -3.05 -18.08 -2.69
CA VAL A 331 -3.15 -16.89 -1.81
C VAL A 331 -1.92 -16.74 -0.92
N LEU A 332 -1.38 -17.83 -0.38
CA LEU A 332 -0.14 -17.79 0.40
C LEU A 332 1.05 -17.34 -0.46
N LEU A 333 1.17 -17.85 -1.69
CA LEU A 333 2.18 -17.39 -2.65
C LEU A 333 2.00 -15.90 -2.99
N TRP A 334 0.76 -15.43 -3.14
CA TRP A 334 0.46 -14.01 -3.34
C TRP A 334 0.96 -13.16 -2.15
N GLY A 335 0.72 -13.62 -0.92
CA GLY A 335 1.26 -12.99 0.30
C GLY A 335 2.79 -12.91 0.32
N VAL A 336 3.48 -13.99 -0.06
CA VAL A 336 4.96 -14.02 -0.20
C VAL A 336 5.41 -12.98 -1.24
N HIS A 337 4.78 -12.96 -2.42
CA HIS A 337 5.06 -11.97 -3.46
C HIS A 337 4.97 -10.55 -2.92
N MET A 338 3.90 -10.22 -2.19
CA MET A 338 3.72 -8.90 -1.57
C MET A 338 4.85 -8.57 -0.62
N GLY A 339 5.29 -9.53 0.22
CA GLY A 339 6.40 -9.34 1.14
C GLY A 339 7.74 -9.09 0.44
N ILE A 340 8.01 -9.77 -0.68
CA ILE A 340 9.22 -9.58 -1.49
C ILE A 340 9.23 -8.20 -2.15
N THR A 341 8.10 -7.76 -2.71
CA THR A 341 8.03 -6.57 -3.59
C THR A 341 7.70 -5.29 -2.84
N GLN A 342 7.41 -5.36 -1.54
CA GLN A 342 7.08 -4.21 -0.74
C GLN A 342 8.20 -3.16 -0.77
N GLY A 343 7.84 -1.95 -1.17
CA GLY A 343 8.75 -0.82 -1.17
C GLY A 343 9.79 -0.81 -2.30
N LEU A 344 10.01 -1.92 -3.03
CA LEU A 344 11.04 -2.00 -4.08
C LEU A 344 10.87 -0.93 -5.15
N LEU A 345 9.66 -0.79 -5.69
CA LEU A 345 9.40 0.23 -6.72
C LEU A 345 9.56 1.65 -6.20
N ALA A 346 9.15 1.89 -4.94
CA ALA A 346 9.35 3.19 -4.30
C ALA A 346 10.84 3.52 -4.14
N THR A 347 11.65 2.54 -3.75
CA THR A 347 13.11 2.70 -3.65
C THR A 347 13.72 2.96 -5.04
N MET A 348 13.33 2.20 -6.07
CA MET A 348 13.80 2.41 -7.44
C MET A 348 13.45 3.81 -7.97
N VAL A 349 12.27 4.34 -7.66
CA VAL A 349 11.89 5.73 -7.98
C VAL A 349 12.79 6.72 -7.24
N ALA A 350 13.03 6.50 -5.93
CA ALA A 350 13.88 7.37 -5.13
C ALA A 350 15.33 7.42 -5.63
N ASP A 351 15.86 6.28 -6.11
CA ASP A 351 17.24 6.13 -6.60
C ASP A 351 17.44 6.75 -7.98
N THR A 352 16.39 6.81 -8.80
CA THR A 352 16.47 7.33 -10.18
C THR A 352 16.07 8.79 -10.31
N ALA A 353 15.38 9.34 -9.30
CA ALA A 353 14.92 10.73 -9.30
C ALA A 353 15.91 11.66 -8.58
N PRO A 354 16.28 12.83 -9.18
CA PRO A 354 17.02 13.88 -8.51
C PRO A 354 16.36 14.31 -7.21
N ALA A 355 17.16 14.66 -6.19
CA ALA A 355 16.65 14.97 -4.85
C ALA A 355 15.63 16.11 -4.82
N ASP A 356 15.79 17.12 -5.69
CA ASP A 356 14.90 18.27 -5.85
C ASP A 356 13.60 17.92 -6.57
N LEU A 357 13.54 16.81 -7.33
CA LEU A 357 12.40 16.36 -8.12
C LEU A 357 11.70 15.11 -7.57
N ARG A 358 12.14 14.55 -6.45
CA ARG A 358 11.54 13.32 -5.86
C ARG A 358 10.03 13.43 -5.67
N GLY A 359 9.54 14.57 -5.20
CA GLY A 359 8.09 14.79 -5.04
C GLY A 359 7.32 14.67 -6.35
N THR A 360 7.83 15.28 -7.43
CA THR A 360 7.26 15.19 -8.78
C THR A 360 7.32 13.76 -9.31
N ALA A 361 8.47 13.07 -9.13
CA ALA A 361 8.67 11.70 -9.56
C ALA A 361 7.69 10.73 -8.88
N PHE A 362 7.58 10.77 -7.56
CA PHE A 362 6.59 9.95 -6.84
C PHE A 362 5.15 10.29 -7.22
N GLY A 363 4.85 11.58 -7.42
CA GLY A 363 3.53 12.02 -7.85
C GLY A 363 3.14 11.41 -9.19
N PHE A 364 4.00 11.53 -10.18
CA PHE A 364 3.73 10.98 -11.52
C PHE A 364 3.72 9.44 -11.53
N PHE A 365 4.65 8.79 -10.82
CA PHE A 365 4.66 7.35 -10.66
C PHE A 365 3.35 6.82 -10.07
N ASN A 366 2.84 7.45 -8.99
CA ASN A 366 1.57 7.06 -8.38
C ASN A 366 0.37 7.31 -9.31
N LEU A 367 0.40 8.37 -10.12
CA LEU A 367 -0.64 8.64 -11.10
C LEU A 367 -0.69 7.51 -12.16
N VAL A 368 0.46 7.15 -12.73
CA VAL A 368 0.55 6.06 -13.72
C VAL A 368 0.15 4.73 -13.10
N SER A 369 0.62 4.43 -11.89
CA SER A 369 0.25 3.21 -11.15
C SER A 369 -1.26 3.18 -10.84
N GLY A 370 -1.87 4.32 -10.49
CA GLY A 370 -3.31 4.41 -10.28
C GLY A 370 -4.11 4.08 -11.55
N ILE A 371 -3.73 4.65 -12.68
CA ILE A 371 -4.36 4.36 -13.98
C ILE A 371 -4.17 2.88 -14.34
N ALA A 372 -2.96 2.34 -14.17
CA ALA A 372 -2.67 0.94 -14.44
C ALA A 372 -3.50 0.00 -13.54
N MET A 373 -3.69 0.33 -12.26
CA MET A 373 -4.51 -0.44 -11.31
C MET A 373 -5.98 -0.47 -11.72
N LEU A 374 -6.51 0.68 -12.16
CA LEU A 374 -7.87 0.76 -12.70
C LEU A 374 -8.04 -0.16 -13.91
N LEU A 375 -7.12 -0.06 -14.89
CA LEU A 375 -7.16 -0.88 -16.10
C LEU A 375 -7.00 -2.37 -15.76
N ALA A 376 -6.06 -2.72 -14.88
CA ALA A 376 -5.83 -4.09 -14.43
C ALA A 376 -7.10 -4.72 -13.86
N SER A 377 -7.75 -4.03 -12.92
CA SER A 377 -8.93 -4.56 -12.24
C SER A 377 -10.17 -4.58 -13.15
N ALA A 378 -10.34 -3.59 -14.03
CA ALA A 378 -11.42 -3.59 -15.01
C ALA A 378 -11.26 -4.72 -16.05
N VAL A 379 -10.04 -4.89 -16.59
CA VAL A 379 -9.73 -5.99 -17.52
C VAL A 379 -9.89 -7.36 -16.83
N ALA A 380 -9.39 -7.51 -15.61
CA ALA A 380 -9.54 -8.72 -14.83
C ALA A 380 -11.02 -9.10 -14.65
N GLY A 381 -11.86 -8.14 -14.28
CA GLY A 381 -13.31 -8.36 -14.14
C GLY A 381 -14.00 -8.73 -15.45
N LEU A 382 -13.64 -8.05 -16.54
CA LEU A 382 -14.18 -8.33 -17.88
C LEU A 382 -13.81 -9.75 -18.36
N LEU A 383 -12.55 -10.15 -18.17
CA LEU A 383 -12.07 -11.48 -18.52
C LEU A 383 -12.76 -12.55 -17.70
N TRP A 384 -12.96 -12.29 -16.41
CA TRP A 384 -13.65 -13.22 -15.53
C TRP A 384 -15.10 -13.45 -15.95
N ASP A 385 -15.86 -12.37 -16.25
CA ASP A 385 -17.26 -12.48 -16.67
C ASP A 385 -17.41 -13.15 -18.04
N ARG A 386 -16.45 -12.96 -18.97
CA ARG A 386 -16.54 -13.46 -20.34
C ARG A 386 -15.90 -14.81 -20.54
N LEU A 387 -14.76 -15.07 -19.88
CA LEU A 387 -13.89 -16.22 -20.14
C LEU A 387 -13.63 -17.07 -18.89
N GLY A 388 -14.07 -16.58 -17.72
CA GLY A 388 -13.93 -17.27 -16.44
C GLY A 388 -12.67 -16.90 -15.65
N ALA A 389 -12.66 -17.30 -14.37
CA ALA A 389 -11.64 -16.98 -13.40
C ALA A 389 -10.21 -17.36 -13.84
N SER A 390 -10.05 -18.54 -14.42
CA SER A 390 -8.73 -19.06 -14.82
C SER A 390 -8.04 -18.14 -15.81
N VAL A 391 -8.77 -17.58 -16.79
CA VAL A 391 -8.20 -16.68 -17.80
C VAL A 391 -7.73 -15.38 -17.17
N THR A 392 -8.44 -14.88 -16.15
CA THR A 392 -8.01 -13.68 -15.39
C THR A 392 -6.64 -13.90 -14.78
N PHE A 393 -6.39 -15.01 -14.09
CA PHE A 393 -5.11 -15.32 -13.47
C PHE A 393 -4.01 -15.61 -14.51
N TYR A 394 -4.32 -16.33 -15.60
CA TYR A 394 -3.35 -16.49 -16.70
C TYR A 394 -2.94 -15.16 -17.31
N THR A 395 -3.86 -14.20 -17.41
CA THR A 395 -3.54 -12.85 -17.91
C THR A 395 -2.63 -12.10 -16.93
N GLY A 396 -2.83 -12.23 -15.61
CA GLY A 396 -1.91 -11.71 -14.59
C GLY A 396 -0.50 -12.28 -14.78
N ALA A 397 -0.38 -13.61 -14.89
CA ALA A 397 0.90 -14.28 -15.16
C ALA A 397 1.55 -13.78 -16.47
N ALA A 398 0.78 -13.57 -17.54
CA ALA A 398 1.29 -13.03 -18.80
C ALA A 398 1.86 -11.61 -18.65
N PHE A 399 1.18 -10.72 -17.91
CA PHE A 399 1.72 -9.39 -17.61
C PHE A 399 3.00 -9.46 -16.75
N CYS A 400 3.11 -10.42 -15.82
CA CYS A 400 4.36 -10.68 -15.10
C CYS A 400 5.50 -11.05 -16.06
N VAL A 401 5.26 -11.92 -17.04
CA VAL A 401 6.25 -12.30 -18.06
C VAL A 401 6.64 -11.09 -18.91
N ILE A 402 5.69 -10.25 -19.31
CA ILE A 402 5.99 -8.99 -20.03
C ILE A 402 6.87 -8.09 -19.16
N THR A 403 6.57 -7.96 -17.87
CA THR A 403 7.39 -7.15 -16.94
C THR A 403 8.81 -7.71 -16.80
N LEU A 404 8.96 -9.05 -16.74
CA LEU A 404 10.28 -9.70 -16.76
C LEU A 404 11.03 -9.43 -18.07
N GLY A 405 10.34 -9.47 -19.20
CA GLY A 405 10.90 -9.09 -20.51
C GLY A 405 11.39 -7.64 -20.52
N CYS A 406 10.58 -6.71 -20.01
CA CYS A 406 11.00 -5.32 -19.84
C CYS A 406 12.24 -5.20 -18.94
N LEU A 407 12.33 -5.94 -17.84
CA LEU A 407 13.50 -5.92 -16.97
C LEU A 407 14.75 -6.47 -17.65
N ALA A 408 14.63 -7.50 -18.50
CA ALA A 408 15.73 -8.06 -19.25
C ALA A 408 16.28 -7.12 -20.36
N LEU A 409 15.41 -6.26 -20.90
CA LEU A 409 15.76 -5.25 -21.92
C LEU A 409 16.31 -3.95 -21.30
N GLN A 410 16.48 -3.90 -19.97
CA GLN A 410 17.05 -2.72 -19.31
C GLN A 410 18.45 -2.45 -19.89
N PRO A 411 18.74 -1.27 -20.48
CA PRO A 411 20.07 -0.95 -20.94
C PRO A 411 21.04 -1.09 -19.77
N ASP A 412 22.12 -1.83 -19.96
CA ASP A 412 23.19 -1.94 -18.97
C ASP A 412 23.49 -0.54 -18.45
N ARG A 413 23.48 -0.37 -17.12
CA ARG A 413 23.99 0.86 -16.50
C ARG A 413 25.45 0.96 -16.91
N ALA A 414 25.73 1.65 -18.03
CA ALA A 414 27.08 2.09 -18.31
C ALA A 414 27.56 2.79 -17.04
N CYS A 415 28.58 2.22 -16.42
CA CYS A 415 29.25 2.73 -15.23
C CYS A 415 29.38 4.25 -15.42
N GLN A 416 28.66 5.06 -14.64
CA GLN A 416 28.88 6.50 -14.69
C GLN A 416 30.33 6.74 -14.23
N PRO A 417 31.16 7.42 -15.02
CA PRO A 417 32.60 7.54 -14.77
C PRO A 417 32.97 8.20 -13.43
N ASP A 418 32.03 8.81 -12.73
CA ASP A 418 32.25 9.56 -11.50
C ASP A 418 32.14 8.75 -10.19
N GLN A 419 31.83 7.44 -10.23
CA GLN A 419 31.79 6.58 -9.05
C GLN A 419 32.91 5.53 -8.99
N CYS A 420 33.83 5.56 -9.94
CA CYS A 420 35.04 4.69 -9.97
C CYS A 420 36.31 5.47 -9.59
N LYS A 421 36.24 6.49 -8.73
CA LYS A 421 37.42 7.12 -8.12
C LYS A 421 37.36 7.08 -6.61
#